data_83d64a4d3590f5424110a228b4212ea3
#
_entry.id   83d64a4d3590f5424110a228b4212ea3
#
_cell.length_a   1.000
_cell.length_b   1.000
_cell.length_c   1.000
_cell.angle_alpha   90.00
_cell.angle_beta   90.00
_cell.angle_gamma   90.00
#
_symmetry.space_group_name_H-M   'P 1'
#
loop_
_entity.id
_entity.type
_entity.pdbx_description
1 polymer ?
#
loop_
_entity_poly.entity_id
_entity_poly.type
_entity_poly.pdbx_seq_one_letter_code
_entity_poly.pdbx_strand_id
1 'polypeptide(L)'
;MKTYTKEEVAKHNKANDLWVIIDGKVFDLTKFVNEHPGGKKVLLKKAGKDASKEFKTFHNESIMQRIGQPMQIGVLGTDVHQSLSQQPESKDQATINQQFGENVPYGDPTWKVMREWVDKELTPHCHEWSEAKEFPRSVLKRAAEIGFLAALSNGANKYPELLPYGFPAGIPASEFDIFHEFICVDELARAGSGGLIWYLEGGLAIALPPIINFASDEIRNRVVPECLSGDKVISLCITEPSAGSDVANLTTTAKDMGDYFLVNGEKKWITQGLFADYYTVACRTGGPGMGGISLLLIERNMPG
;
A
#
# COMPACT_ATOMS: atom_id res chain seq x y z
N MET A 1 5.54 34.86 -1.69
CA MET A 1 4.46 35.12 -0.72
C MET A 1 5.05 35.86 0.47
N LYS A 2 4.27 36.74 1.12
CA LYS A 2 4.76 37.47 2.29
C LYS A 2 4.88 36.52 3.50
N THR A 3 5.88 36.74 4.35
CA THR A 3 6.13 35.94 5.54
C THR A 3 5.78 36.75 6.77
N TYR A 4 5.08 36.14 7.73
CA TYR A 4 4.63 36.76 8.97
C TYR A 4 5.09 35.98 10.18
N THR A 5 5.38 36.62 11.30
CA THR A 5 5.64 35.95 12.58
C THR A 5 4.33 35.67 13.34
N LYS A 6 4.36 34.76 14.32
CA LYS A 6 3.20 34.54 15.22
C LYS A 6 2.78 35.80 15.97
N GLU A 7 3.75 36.61 16.37
CA GLU A 7 3.55 37.86 17.06
C GLU A 7 2.89 38.93 16.18
N GLU A 8 3.20 38.91 14.86
CA GLU A 8 2.53 39.78 13.91
C GLU A 8 1.07 39.35 13.73
N VAL A 9 0.81 38.06 13.49
CA VAL A 9 -0.56 37.52 13.33
C VAL A 9 -1.38 37.79 14.62
N ALA A 10 -0.80 37.64 15.79
CA ALA A 10 -1.50 37.85 17.07
C ALA A 10 -2.04 39.27 17.26
N LYS A 11 -1.54 40.27 16.53
CA LYS A 11 -2.04 41.67 16.59
C LYS A 11 -3.38 41.82 15.90
N HIS A 12 -3.70 40.95 14.93
CA HIS A 12 -4.91 40.97 14.12
C HIS A 12 -6.00 40.08 14.75
N ASN A 13 -6.52 40.48 15.89
CA ASN A 13 -7.39 39.67 16.75
C ASN A 13 -8.79 40.26 17.01
N LYS A 14 -9.23 41.21 16.17
CA LYS A 14 -10.52 41.92 16.31
C LYS A 14 -11.43 41.63 15.12
N ALA A 15 -12.74 41.84 15.26
CA ALA A 15 -13.71 41.59 14.22
C ALA A 15 -13.50 42.36 12.91
N ASN A 16 -12.91 43.55 13.00
CA ASN A 16 -12.57 44.39 11.86
C ASN A 16 -11.12 44.28 11.41
N ASP A 17 -10.37 43.35 12.03
CA ASP A 17 -8.98 43.04 11.69
C ASP A 17 -8.65 41.64 12.24
N LEU A 18 -8.99 40.62 11.44
CA LEU A 18 -9.01 39.23 11.87
C LEU A 18 -8.16 38.33 10.97
N TRP A 19 -7.01 37.92 11.51
CA TRP A 19 -6.16 36.94 10.84
C TRP A 19 -6.12 35.64 11.64
N VAL A 20 -5.91 34.52 10.92
CA VAL A 20 -5.71 33.19 11.51
C VAL A 20 -4.57 32.48 10.81
N ILE A 21 -3.96 31.53 11.51
CA ILE A 21 -2.99 30.59 10.95
C ILE A 21 -3.73 29.26 10.74
N ILE A 22 -3.57 28.67 9.56
CA ILE A 22 -4.04 27.30 9.25
C ILE A 22 -2.94 26.60 8.46
N ASP A 23 -2.39 25.55 9.03
CA ASP A 23 -1.30 24.74 8.45
C ASP A 23 -0.12 25.58 7.93
N GLY A 24 0.35 26.50 8.78
CA GLY A 24 1.47 27.38 8.47
C GLY A 24 1.19 28.49 7.45
N LYS A 25 -0.03 28.60 6.94
CA LYS A 25 -0.47 29.69 6.07
C LYS A 25 -1.24 30.73 6.87
N VAL A 26 -1.11 32.00 6.47
CA VAL A 26 -1.77 33.13 7.14
C VAL A 26 -2.94 33.61 6.26
N PHE A 27 -4.11 33.70 6.86
CA PHE A 27 -5.35 34.09 6.19
C PHE A 27 -5.94 35.35 6.82
N ASP A 28 -6.31 36.34 6.01
CA ASP A 28 -7.09 37.51 6.43
C ASP A 28 -8.58 37.21 6.24
N LEU A 29 -9.26 36.96 7.36
CA LEU A 29 -10.69 36.65 7.37
C LEU A 29 -11.55 37.87 7.76
N THR A 30 -10.99 39.07 7.76
CA THR A 30 -11.69 40.30 8.18
C THR A 30 -13.00 40.50 7.44
N LYS A 31 -13.00 40.31 6.12
CA LYS A 31 -14.20 40.44 5.28
C LYS A 31 -15.14 39.25 5.40
N PHE A 32 -14.61 38.09 5.71
CA PHE A 32 -15.36 36.81 5.77
C PHE A 32 -16.02 36.55 7.12
N VAL A 33 -15.65 37.30 8.16
CA VAL A 33 -16.08 37.04 9.55
C VAL A 33 -17.60 37.03 9.75
N ASN A 34 -18.34 37.83 8.96
CA ASN A 34 -19.80 37.90 9.03
C ASN A 34 -20.49 36.85 8.11
N GLU A 35 -19.76 36.28 7.14
CA GLU A 35 -20.28 35.34 6.15
C GLU A 35 -19.98 33.89 6.48
N HIS A 36 -19.20 33.66 7.52
CA HIS A 36 -18.80 32.31 7.93
C HIS A 36 -20.02 31.49 8.38
N PRO A 37 -20.31 30.31 7.74
CA PRO A 37 -21.50 29.49 8.06
C PRO A 37 -21.58 29.02 9.51
N GLY A 38 -20.42 28.78 10.17
CA GLY A 38 -20.31 28.44 11.59
C GLY A 38 -20.52 29.64 12.55
N GLY A 39 -20.74 30.83 12.01
CA GLY A 39 -21.00 32.06 12.75
C GLY A 39 -19.73 32.81 13.21
N LYS A 40 -19.89 34.11 13.37
CA LYS A 40 -18.82 35.06 13.73
C LYS A 40 -18.07 34.69 15.02
N LYS A 41 -18.78 34.19 16.03
CA LYS A 41 -18.18 33.87 17.35
C LYS A 41 -17.10 32.80 17.28
N VAL A 42 -17.21 31.87 16.34
CA VAL A 42 -16.23 30.79 16.17
C VAL A 42 -14.90 31.34 15.66
N LEU A 43 -14.95 32.23 14.65
CA LEU A 43 -13.76 32.87 14.09
C LEU A 43 -13.10 33.80 15.10
N LEU A 44 -13.88 34.59 15.85
CA LEU A 44 -13.34 35.52 16.86
C LEU A 44 -12.58 34.81 17.99
N LYS A 45 -12.96 33.59 18.36
CA LYS A 45 -12.22 32.79 19.36
C LYS A 45 -10.81 32.43 18.90
N LYS A 46 -10.60 32.38 17.58
CA LYS A 46 -9.35 31.98 16.94
C LYS A 46 -8.62 33.15 16.28
N ALA A 47 -9.15 34.35 16.36
CA ALA A 47 -8.54 35.55 15.83
C ALA A 47 -7.12 35.76 16.41
N GLY A 48 -6.14 35.97 15.55
CA GLY A 48 -4.74 36.13 15.92
C GLY A 48 -4.03 34.84 16.34
N LYS A 49 -4.63 33.66 16.13
CA LYS A 49 -4.12 32.37 16.64
C LYS A 49 -4.05 31.32 15.54
N ASP A 50 -3.40 30.19 15.89
CA ASP A 50 -3.43 28.97 15.08
C ASP A 50 -4.78 28.27 15.26
N ALA A 51 -5.50 28.09 14.14
CA ALA A 51 -6.79 27.44 14.04
C ALA A 51 -6.74 26.09 13.28
N SER A 52 -5.54 25.57 12.99
CA SER A 52 -5.34 24.37 12.18
C SER A 52 -6.11 23.16 12.69
N LYS A 53 -6.07 22.94 14.02
CA LYS A 53 -6.76 21.81 14.66
C LYS A 53 -8.27 21.89 14.49
N GLU A 54 -8.84 23.04 14.78
CA GLU A 54 -10.29 23.27 14.67
C GLU A 54 -10.73 23.24 13.21
N PHE A 55 -9.94 23.81 12.31
CA PHE A 55 -10.22 23.76 10.88
C PHE A 55 -10.35 22.32 10.39
N LYS A 56 -9.38 21.46 10.70
CA LYS A 56 -9.41 20.03 10.32
C LYS A 56 -10.56 19.23 10.93
N THR A 57 -11.05 19.66 12.11
CA THR A 57 -12.17 19.00 12.78
C THR A 57 -13.51 19.24 12.07
N PHE A 58 -13.69 20.42 11.49
CA PHE A 58 -14.99 20.87 10.93
C PHE A 58 -15.02 21.07 9.43
N HIS A 59 -13.85 21.04 8.76
CA HIS A 59 -13.73 21.34 7.34
C HIS A 59 -12.80 20.34 6.65
N ASN A 60 -13.10 20.03 5.39
CA ASN A 60 -12.20 19.26 4.54
C ASN A 60 -11.28 20.18 3.72
N GLU A 61 -10.22 19.63 3.17
CA GLU A 61 -9.22 20.40 2.40
C GLU A 61 -9.78 21.13 1.17
N SER A 62 -10.86 20.62 0.58
CA SER A 62 -11.47 21.24 -0.61
C SER A 62 -12.03 22.65 -0.32
N ILE A 63 -12.40 22.94 0.93
CA ILE A 63 -12.85 24.26 1.37
C ILE A 63 -11.69 25.26 1.32
N MET A 64 -10.49 24.82 1.69
CA MET A 64 -9.30 25.66 1.64
C MET A 64 -8.97 26.08 0.20
N GLN A 65 -9.08 25.17 -0.76
CA GLN A 65 -8.83 25.47 -2.17
C GLN A 65 -9.89 26.39 -2.76
N ARG A 66 -11.16 26.19 -2.41
CA ARG A 66 -12.30 26.86 -3.03
C ARG A 66 -12.60 28.23 -2.41
N ILE A 67 -12.47 28.38 -1.08
CA ILE A 67 -12.85 29.57 -0.33
C ILE A 67 -11.64 30.22 0.35
N GLY A 68 -10.69 29.45 0.87
CA GLY A 68 -9.54 29.96 1.61
C GLY A 68 -8.48 30.62 0.73
N GLN A 69 -8.23 30.08 -0.45
CA GLN A 69 -7.14 30.57 -1.32
C GLN A 69 -7.17 32.07 -1.61
N PRO A 70 -8.31 32.70 -1.91
CA PRO A 70 -8.40 34.16 -2.13
C PRO A 70 -8.11 34.99 -0.87
N MET A 71 -8.20 34.39 0.33
CA MET A 71 -8.00 35.07 1.62
C MET A 71 -6.60 34.80 2.19
N GLN A 72 -5.79 33.99 1.53
CA GLN A 72 -4.41 33.75 1.95
C GLN A 72 -3.53 34.97 1.66
N ILE A 73 -2.96 35.55 2.69
CA ILE A 73 -2.11 36.75 2.61
C ILE A 73 -0.61 36.44 2.72
N GLY A 74 -0.26 35.24 3.17
CA GLY A 74 1.12 34.84 3.31
C GLY A 74 1.30 33.49 3.99
N VAL A 75 2.51 33.27 4.49
CA VAL A 75 2.90 32.09 5.26
C VAL A 75 3.49 32.50 6.58
N LEU A 76 3.38 31.64 7.58
CA LEU A 76 4.04 31.85 8.87
C LEU A 76 5.55 31.68 8.68
N GLY A 77 6.34 32.71 9.02
CA GLY A 77 7.79 32.59 9.14
C GLY A 77 8.06 31.80 10.40
N THR A 78 8.48 30.60 10.20
CA THR A 78 9.09 29.81 11.27
C THR A 78 10.57 29.74 10.99
N ASP A 79 11.39 29.53 12.00
CA ASP A 79 12.79 29.09 11.87
C ASP A 79 12.91 27.76 11.09
N VAL A 80 11.79 27.20 10.65
CA VAL A 80 11.61 26.04 9.76
C VAL A 80 12.06 26.33 8.31
N HIS A 81 12.09 27.59 7.84
CA HIS A 81 12.62 27.87 6.50
C HIS A 81 14.14 27.73 6.39
N GLN A 82 14.88 27.70 7.49
CA GLN A 82 16.29 27.30 7.47
C GLN A 82 16.48 25.78 7.43
N SER A 83 15.47 24.99 7.83
CA SER A 83 15.53 23.51 7.79
C SER A 83 15.06 22.89 6.47
N LEU A 84 14.34 23.63 5.60
CA LEU A 84 13.87 23.13 4.31
C LEU A 84 14.76 23.53 3.12
N SER A 85 15.67 24.49 3.30
CA SER A 85 16.68 24.86 2.28
C SER A 85 18.02 24.13 2.44
N GLN A 86 18.19 23.41 3.53
CA GLN A 86 19.21 22.37 3.67
C GLN A 86 18.46 21.03 3.63
N GLN A 87 18.40 20.39 2.48
CA GLN A 87 18.25 18.93 2.47
C GLN A 87 19.35 18.43 3.40
N PRO A 88 19.06 17.79 4.53
CA PRO A 88 20.12 17.18 5.29
C PRO A 88 20.75 16.12 4.41
N GLU A 89 22.03 16.22 4.20
CA GLU A 89 22.87 15.08 3.90
C GLU A 89 22.38 13.96 4.79
N SER A 90 22.22 12.77 4.24
CA SER A 90 21.61 11.57 4.83
C SER A 90 21.70 11.59 6.34
N LYS A 91 20.56 11.80 7.03
CA LYS A 91 20.51 11.59 8.48
C LYS A 91 21.00 10.19 8.72
N ASP A 92 22.04 10.05 9.49
CA ASP A 92 22.52 8.74 9.89
C ASP A 92 21.45 8.01 10.73
N GLN A 93 21.57 6.71 10.84
CA GLN A 93 20.64 5.86 11.57
C GLN A 93 20.39 6.37 13.02
N ALA A 94 21.41 6.91 13.67
CA ALA A 94 21.30 7.45 15.04
C ALA A 94 20.35 8.65 15.10
N THR A 95 20.40 9.54 14.10
CA THR A 95 19.52 10.71 14.02
C THR A 95 18.07 10.29 13.75
N ILE A 96 17.85 9.27 12.92
CA ILE A 96 16.52 8.72 12.65
C ILE A 96 15.94 8.09 13.93
N ASN A 97 16.69 7.24 14.61
CA ASN A 97 16.28 6.60 15.85
C ASN A 97 15.98 7.62 16.96
N GLN A 98 16.75 8.71 17.07
CA GLN A 98 16.50 9.77 18.02
C GLN A 98 15.20 10.54 17.74
N GLN A 99 14.86 10.73 16.48
CA GLN A 99 13.66 11.49 16.08
C GLN A 99 12.37 10.68 16.22
N PHE A 100 12.42 9.37 15.98
CA PHE A 100 11.23 8.50 15.87
C PHE A 100 11.20 7.35 16.89
N GLY A 101 12.27 7.12 17.64
CA GLY A 101 12.43 5.97 18.55
C GLY A 101 13.10 4.77 17.89
N GLU A 102 13.58 3.84 18.72
CA GLU A 102 14.37 2.69 18.24
C GLU A 102 13.57 1.65 17.45
N ASN A 103 12.24 1.72 17.50
CA ASN A 103 11.32 0.74 16.89
C ASN A 103 10.59 1.27 15.65
N VAL A 104 11.19 2.19 14.89
CA VAL A 104 10.54 2.69 13.67
C VAL A 104 11.01 1.89 12.45
N PRO A 105 10.09 1.54 11.54
CA PRO A 105 10.39 0.75 10.33
C PRO A 105 11.60 1.24 9.52
N TYR A 106 11.83 2.54 9.49
CA TYR A 106 12.94 3.16 8.74
C TYR A 106 14.35 2.93 9.31
N GLY A 107 14.48 2.32 10.48
CA GLY A 107 15.75 1.85 11.06
C GLY A 107 16.08 0.42 10.72
N ASP A 108 15.13 -0.33 10.20
CA ASP A 108 15.27 -1.73 9.88
C ASP A 108 16.12 -1.95 8.61
N PRO A 109 17.02 -2.94 8.56
CA PRO A 109 17.83 -3.24 7.38
C PRO A 109 17.00 -3.60 6.14
N THR A 110 15.78 -4.11 6.30
CA THR A 110 14.82 -4.37 5.23
C THR A 110 14.55 -3.11 4.40
N TRP A 111 14.34 -1.99 5.08
CA TRP A 111 14.13 -0.70 4.42
C TRP A 111 15.24 -0.33 3.44
N LYS A 112 16.50 -0.50 3.85
CA LYS A 112 17.66 -0.16 3.00
C LYS A 112 17.69 -1.02 1.74
N VAL A 113 17.53 -2.33 1.89
CA VAL A 113 17.53 -3.28 0.76
C VAL A 113 16.40 -2.96 -0.21
N MET A 114 15.19 -2.74 0.30
CA MET A 114 14.02 -2.41 -0.51
C MET A 114 14.17 -1.07 -1.22
N ARG A 115 14.64 -0.03 -0.50
CA ARG A 115 14.88 1.30 -1.04
C ARG A 115 15.86 1.25 -2.22
N GLU A 116 16.98 0.58 -2.03
CA GLU A 116 18.01 0.46 -3.07
C GLU A 116 17.50 -0.26 -4.32
N TRP A 117 16.74 -1.33 -4.14
CA TRP A 117 16.14 -2.07 -5.25
C TRP A 117 15.12 -1.22 -6.01
N VAL A 118 14.18 -0.60 -5.31
CA VAL A 118 13.14 0.23 -5.91
C VAL A 118 13.73 1.41 -6.67
N ASP A 119 14.66 2.15 -6.05
CA ASP A 119 15.24 3.35 -6.66
C ASP A 119 16.15 3.04 -7.86
N LYS A 120 16.90 1.93 -7.81
CA LYS A 120 17.89 1.60 -8.85
C LYS A 120 17.33 0.73 -9.98
N GLU A 121 16.45 -0.21 -9.66
CA GLU A 121 16.05 -1.26 -10.60
C GLU A 121 14.59 -1.15 -11.04
N LEU A 122 13.70 -0.50 -10.28
CA LEU A 122 12.29 -0.39 -10.63
C LEU A 122 11.90 1.00 -11.14
N THR A 123 12.13 2.02 -10.34
CA THR A 123 11.71 3.40 -10.65
C THR A 123 12.16 3.88 -12.04
N PRO A 124 13.39 3.62 -12.50
CA PRO A 124 13.84 4.08 -13.82
C PRO A 124 13.05 3.47 -14.98
N HIS A 125 12.43 2.31 -14.79
CA HIS A 125 11.78 1.54 -15.84
C HIS A 125 10.24 1.48 -15.72
N CYS A 126 9.66 1.88 -14.59
CA CYS A 126 8.24 1.78 -14.32
C CYS A 126 7.35 2.37 -15.40
N HIS A 127 7.71 3.55 -15.90
CA HIS A 127 6.92 4.22 -16.93
C HIS A 127 6.94 3.45 -18.24
N GLU A 128 8.11 3.03 -18.70
CA GLU A 128 8.28 2.25 -19.94
C GLU A 128 7.48 0.95 -19.89
N TRP A 129 7.62 0.18 -18.81
CA TRP A 129 6.87 -1.07 -18.63
C TRP A 129 5.36 -0.86 -18.55
N SER A 130 4.92 0.20 -17.90
CA SER A 130 3.49 0.52 -17.80
C SER A 130 2.89 0.88 -19.15
N GLU A 131 3.60 1.66 -19.98
CA GLU A 131 3.16 1.99 -21.35
C GLU A 131 3.16 0.76 -22.27
N ALA A 132 4.18 -0.10 -22.13
CA ALA A 132 4.25 -1.37 -22.86
C ALA A 132 3.17 -2.38 -22.42
N LYS A 133 2.54 -2.17 -21.24
CA LYS A 133 1.58 -3.10 -20.61
C LYS A 133 2.19 -4.49 -20.36
N GLU A 134 3.48 -4.54 -20.19
CA GLU A 134 4.26 -5.77 -20.02
C GLU A 134 5.41 -5.53 -19.04
N PHE A 135 5.60 -6.47 -18.10
CA PHE A 135 6.70 -6.46 -17.15
C PHE A 135 7.63 -7.64 -17.41
N PRO A 136 8.97 -7.42 -17.46
CA PRO A 136 9.90 -8.51 -17.67
C PRO A 136 9.86 -9.54 -16.55
N ARG A 137 9.90 -10.84 -16.89
CA ARG A 137 9.97 -11.91 -15.87
C ARG A 137 11.24 -11.83 -14.99
N SER A 138 12.29 -11.18 -15.47
CA SER A 138 13.48 -10.91 -14.68
C SER A 138 13.21 -10.08 -13.43
N VAL A 139 12.17 -9.24 -13.44
CA VAL A 139 11.75 -8.46 -12.27
C VAL A 139 11.26 -9.38 -11.15
N LEU A 140 10.49 -10.44 -11.48
CA LEU A 140 10.07 -11.45 -10.50
C LEU A 140 11.25 -12.22 -9.92
N LYS A 141 12.20 -12.60 -10.78
CA LYS A 141 13.43 -13.28 -10.33
C LYS A 141 14.21 -12.41 -9.36
N ARG A 142 14.40 -11.15 -9.72
CA ARG A 142 15.13 -10.21 -8.85
C ARG A 142 14.39 -9.96 -7.53
N ALA A 143 13.07 -9.83 -7.57
CA ALA A 143 12.22 -9.73 -6.38
C ALA A 143 12.37 -10.97 -5.47
N ALA A 144 12.48 -12.17 -6.05
CA ALA A 144 12.74 -13.39 -5.30
C ALA A 144 14.12 -13.37 -4.62
N GLU A 145 15.18 -13.03 -5.38
CA GLU A 145 16.57 -13.01 -4.90
C GLU A 145 16.79 -12.08 -3.69
N ILE A 146 16.07 -10.94 -3.64
CA ILE A 146 16.14 -10.03 -2.50
C ILE A 146 15.19 -10.42 -1.35
N GLY A 147 14.46 -11.53 -1.47
CA GLY A 147 13.51 -12.01 -0.47
C GLY A 147 12.14 -11.35 -0.48
N PHE A 148 11.87 -10.43 -1.42
CA PHE A 148 10.61 -9.69 -1.47
C PHE A 148 9.38 -10.58 -1.67
N LEU A 149 9.46 -11.62 -2.52
CA LEU A 149 8.33 -12.53 -2.74
C LEU A 149 7.99 -13.32 -1.48
N ALA A 150 9.00 -13.70 -0.68
CA ALA A 150 8.78 -14.34 0.62
C ALA A 150 8.11 -13.37 1.62
N ALA A 151 8.54 -12.10 1.63
CA ALA A 151 8.00 -11.07 2.49
C ALA A 151 6.50 -10.84 2.31
N LEU A 152 5.99 -10.94 1.08
CA LEU A 152 4.57 -10.77 0.75
C LEU A 152 3.70 -12.02 1.04
N SER A 153 4.32 -13.15 1.34
CA SER A 153 3.62 -14.44 1.42
C SER A 153 3.30 -14.80 2.86
N ASN A 154 2.16 -14.32 3.36
CA ASN A 154 1.71 -14.56 4.73
C ASN A 154 1.75 -16.05 5.10
N GLY A 155 2.49 -16.35 6.15
CA GLY A 155 2.74 -17.72 6.65
C GLY A 155 4.01 -18.37 6.11
N ALA A 156 4.73 -17.75 5.18
CA ALA A 156 6.00 -18.26 4.66
C ALA A 156 7.05 -18.42 5.76
N ASN A 157 7.05 -17.56 6.76
CA ASN A 157 7.92 -17.63 7.92
C ASN A 157 7.77 -18.92 8.76
N LYS A 158 6.67 -19.66 8.61
CA LYS A 158 6.44 -20.96 9.26
C LYS A 158 7.22 -22.11 8.61
N TYR A 159 7.70 -21.92 7.39
CA TYR A 159 8.36 -22.93 6.56
C TYR A 159 9.65 -22.36 5.96
N PRO A 160 10.65 -22.01 6.79
CA PRO A 160 11.89 -21.40 6.33
C PRO A 160 12.66 -22.29 5.33
N GLU A 161 12.49 -23.59 5.40
CA GLU A 161 13.07 -24.58 4.48
C GLU A 161 12.52 -24.48 3.05
N LEU A 162 11.36 -23.84 2.85
CA LEU A 162 10.74 -23.63 1.54
C LEU A 162 11.10 -22.27 0.91
N LEU A 163 11.91 -21.45 1.59
CA LEU A 163 12.30 -20.11 1.11
C LEU A 163 13.62 -20.18 0.33
N PRO A 164 13.61 -20.08 -1.03
CA PRO A 164 14.83 -20.21 -1.82
C PRO A 164 15.90 -19.18 -1.49
N TYR A 165 15.49 -17.97 -1.11
CA TYR A 165 16.39 -16.84 -0.84
C TYR A 165 16.22 -16.21 0.54
N GLY A 166 15.29 -16.75 1.37
CA GLY A 166 14.95 -16.15 2.68
C GLY A 166 14.15 -14.87 2.58
N PHE A 167 14.21 -14.06 3.65
CA PHE A 167 13.56 -12.74 3.73
C PHE A 167 14.55 -11.62 3.40
N PRO A 168 14.03 -10.40 3.07
CA PRO A 168 14.88 -9.24 2.77
C PRO A 168 15.88 -8.97 3.90
N ALA A 169 17.06 -8.50 3.51
CA ALA A 169 18.19 -8.21 4.41
C ALA A 169 18.67 -9.40 5.25
N GLY A 170 18.24 -10.63 4.93
CA GLY A 170 18.59 -11.84 5.70
C GLY A 170 17.92 -11.92 7.07
N ILE A 171 16.80 -11.22 7.27
CA ILE A 171 16.02 -11.32 8.52
C ILE A 171 15.64 -12.78 8.76
N PRO A 172 15.91 -13.32 9.95
CA PRO A 172 15.50 -14.68 10.30
C PRO A 172 13.98 -14.86 10.23
N ALA A 173 13.50 -16.01 9.75
CA ALA A 173 12.07 -16.29 9.64
C ALA A 173 11.31 -16.15 10.98
N SER A 174 11.99 -16.40 12.11
CA SER A 174 11.42 -16.24 13.46
C SER A 174 11.25 -14.77 13.88
N GLU A 175 11.94 -13.84 13.22
CA GLU A 175 11.90 -12.41 13.53
C GLU A 175 11.08 -11.63 12.49
N PHE A 176 10.83 -12.23 11.32
CA PHE A 176 10.05 -11.60 10.26
C PHE A 176 8.57 -11.47 10.65
N ASP A 177 8.06 -10.25 10.64
CA ASP A 177 6.68 -9.91 11.03
C ASP A 177 5.99 -8.97 10.03
N ILE A 178 4.76 -8.56 10.36
CA ILE A 178 3.94 -7.69 9.53
C ILE A 178 4.56 -6.31 9.31
N PHE A 179 5.43 -5.81 10.19
CA PHE A 179 6.08 -4.53 9.99
C PHE A 179 7.16 -4.60 8.92
N HIS A 180 7.87 -5.73 8.80
CA HIS A 180 8.81 -5.97 7.70
C HIS A 180 8.07 -6.05 6.36
N GLU A 181 6.91 -6.75 6.30
CA GLU A 181 6.04 -6.75 5.12
C GLU A 181 5.58 -5.33 4.77
N PHE A 182 5.13 -4.56 5.75
CA PHE A 182 4.71 -3.16 5.57
C PHE A 182 5.84 -2.31 4.96
N ILE A 183 7.07 -2.42 5.46
CA ILE A 183 8.25 -1.72 4.90
C ILE A 183 8.44 -2.09 3.43
N CYS A 184 8.33 -3.37 3.09
CA CYS A 184 8.48 -3.85 1.72
C CYS A 184 7.44 -3.23 0.78
N VAL A 185 6.18 -3.20 1.19
CA VAL A 185 5.07 -2.66 0.39
C VAL A 185 5.16 -1.13 0.28
N ASP A 186 5.48 -0.44 1.37
CA ASP A 186 5.65 1.03 1.40
C ASP A 186 6.76 1.47 0.43
N GLU A 187 7.90 0.80 0.45
CA GLU A 187 9.00 1.09 -0.47
C GLU A 187 8.64 0.77 -1.93
N LEU A 188 7.96 -0.35 -2.19
CA LEU A 188 7.49 -0.67 -3.54
C LEU A 188 6.53 0.40 -4.07
N ALA A 189 5.64 0.91 -3.23
CA ALA A 189 4.66 1.93 -3.61
C ALA A 189 5.32 3.23 -4.10
N ARG A 190 6.55 3.53 -3.67
CA ARG A 190 7.34 4.69 -4.14
C ARG A 190 7.72 4.64 -5.61
N ALA A 191 7.73 3.45 -6.21
CA ALA A 191 7.94 3.32 -7.66
C ALA A 191 6.85 4.03 -8.48
N GLY A 192 5.70 4.33 -7.87
CA GLY A 192 4.62 5.13 -8.48
C GLY A 192 3.84 4.43 -9.58
N SER A 193 4.00 3.12 -9.75
CA SER A 193 3.31 2.32 -10.78
C SER A 193 2.38 1.29 -10.14
N GLY A 194 1.06 1.54 -10.21
CA GLY A 194 0.05 0.58 -9.77
C GLY A 194 0.12 -0.75 -10.53
N GLY A 195 0.47 -0.72 -11.82
CA GLY A 195 0.66 -1.93 -12.63
C GLY A 195 1.80 -2.80 -12.12
N LEU A 196 2.95 -2.20 -11.75
CA LEU A 196 4.08 -2.91 -11.18
C LEU A 196 3.74 -3.53 -9.82
N ILE A 197 3.05 -2.77 -8.96
CA ILE A 197 2.60 -3.28 -7.66
C ILE A 197 1.74 -4.53 -7.87
N TRP A 198 0.70 -4.44 -8.72
CA TRP A 198 -0.15 -5.59 -9.02
C TRP A 198 0.59 -6.75 -9.71
N TYR A 199 1.63 -6.47 -10.48
CA TYR A 199 2.44 -7.51 -11.10
C TYR A 199 3.29 -8.27 -10.08
N LEU A 200 3.86 -7.60 -9.09
CA LEU A 200 4.72 -8.24 -8.09
C LEU A 200 3.92 -8.87 -6.94
N GLU A 201 2.85 -8.22 -6.54
CA GLU A 201 2.13 -8.46 -5.29
C GLU A 201 0.77 -9.15 -5.51
N GLY A 202 0.00 -8.67 -6.50
CA GLY A 202 -1.42 -8.94 -6.61
C GLY A 202 -1.82 -10.40 -6.84
N GLY A 203 -0.96 -11.23 -7.42
CA GLY A 203 -1.22 -12.68 -7.52
C GLY A 203 -0.67 -13.42 -6.30
N LEU A 204 0.60 -13.22 -6.03
CA LEU A 204 1.35 -13.95 -5.02
C LEU A 204 0.79 -13.73 -3.60
N ALA A 205 0.64 -12.47 -3.17
CA ALA A 205 0.24 -12.12 -1.81
C ALA A 205 -1.15 -12.63 -1.40
N ILE A 206 -2.03 -12.90 -2.37
CA ILE A 206 -3.39 -13.37 -2.10
C ILE A 206 -3.63 -14.83 -2.50
N ALA A 207 -2.89 -15.35 -3.47
CA ALA A 207 -3.09 -16.71 -3.99
C ALA A 207 -2.23 -17.77 -3.30
N LEU A 208 -1.01 -17.40 -2.89
CA LEU A 208 -0.07 -18.35 -2.29
C LEU A 208 -0.35 -18.63 -0.79
N PRO A 209 -0.81 -17.69 0.05
CA PRO A 209 -1.10 -17.96 1.46
C PRO A 209 -2.10 -19.10 1.70
N PRO A 210 -3.17 -19.29 0.93
CA PRO A 210 -4.01 -20.49 1.05
C PRO A 210 -3.24 -21.80 0.85
N ILE A 211 -2.31 -21.84 -0.11
CA ILE A 211 -1.46 -22.99 -0.34
C ILE A 211 -0.50 -23.22 0.84
N ILE A 212 0.16 -22.18 1.33
CA ILE A 212 1.06 -22.25 2.48
C ILE A 212 0.35 -22.80 3.71
N ASN A 213 -0.84 -22.27 4.01
CA ASN A 213 -1.49 -22.51 5.29
C ASN A 213 -2.43 -23.73 5.31
N PHE A 214 -2.97 -24.17 4.15
CA PHE A 214 -4.07 -25.13 4.11
C PHE A 214 -3.88 -26.28 3.11
N ALA A 215 -2.93 -26.21 2.18
CA ALA A 215 -2.69 -27.30 1.24
C ALA A 215 -2.00 -28.51 1.92
N SER A 216 -2.06 -29.67 1.27
CA SER A 216 -1.26 -30.83 1.67
C SER A 216 0.23 -30.51 1.58
N ASP A 217 1.04 -31.26 2.34
CA ASP A 217 2.50 -31.09 2.33
C ASP A 217 3.09 -31.31 0.93
N GLU A 218 2.53 -32.24 0.17
CA GLU A 218 2.93 -32.49 -1.23
C GLU A 218 2.77 -31.24 -2.10
N ILE A 219 1.60 -30.63 -2.07
CA ILE A 219 1.32 -29.41 -2.85
C ILE A 219 2.17 -28.25 -2.33
N ARG A 220 2.21 -28.06 -1.04
CA ARG A 220 2.97 -26.98 -0.40
C ARG A 220 4.44 -27.04 -0.76
N ASN A 221 5.08 -28.18 -0.56
CA ASN A 221 6.51 -28.36 -0.76
C ASN A 221 6.92 -28.23 -2.24
N ARG A 222 6.00 -28.42 -3.16
CA ARG A 222 6.24 -28.18 -4.59
C ARG A 222 5.97 -26.74 -5.01
N VAL A 223 4.78 -26.23 -4.72
CA VAL A 223 4.30 -24.96 -5.28
C VAL A 223 4.95 -23.74 -4.63
N VAL A 224 5.18 -23.79 -3.29
CA VAL A 224 5.71 -22.64 -2.56
C VAL A 224 7.11 -22.26 -3.03
N PRO A 225 8.11 -23.18 -3.09
CA PRO A 225 9.44 -22.83 -3.58
C PRO A 225 9.44 -22.34 -5.03
N GLU A 226 8.64 -22.94 -5.91
CA GLU A 226 8.57 -22.54 -7.30
C GLU A 226 8.01 -21.12 -7.48
N CYS A 227 7.02 -20.73 -6.66
CA CYS A 227 6.48 -19.37 -6.66
C CYS A 227 7.47 -18.37 -6.02
N LEU A 228 8.07 -18.73 -4.88
CA LEU A 228 8.98 -17.85 -4.16
C LEU A 228 10.35 -17.68 -4.82
N SER A 229 10.72 -18.58 -5.74
CA SER A 229 11.89 -18.39 -6.61
C SER A 229 11.62 -17.47 -7.81
N GLY A 230 10.36 -17.07 -8.04
CA GLY A 230 9.94 -16.33 -9.23
C GLY A 230 9.96 -17.18 -10.52
N ASP A 231 10.04 -18.52 -10.41
CA ASP A 231 9.97 -19.43 -11.56
C ASP A 231 8.54 -19.58 -12.07
N LYS A 232 7.59 -19.62 -11.14
CA LYS A 232 6.17 -19.80 -11.38
C LYS A 232 5.36 -18.64 -10.83
N VAL A 233 4.29 -18.31 -11.55
CA VAL A 233 3.33 -17.29 -11.17
C VAL A 233 2.04 -17.96 -10.72
N ILE A 234 1.47 -17.47 -9.62
CA ILE A 234 0.19 -17.96 -9.08
C ILE A 234 -0.85 -16.84 -9.04
N SER A 235 -2.09 -17.16 -9.38
CA SER A 235 -3.22 -16.23 -9.37
C SER A 235 -4.36 -16.73 -8.50
N LEU A 236 -5.07 -15.81 -7.85
CA LEU A 236 -6.30 -16.11 -7.11
C LEU A 236 -7.52 -15.93 -8.04
N CYS A 237 -8.30 -16.98 -8.21
CA CYS A 237 -9.45 -17.04 -9.10
C CYS A 237 -10.76 -17.18 -8.29
N ILE A 238 -11.34 -16.07 -7.89
CA ILE A 238 -12.62 -16.03 -7.15
C ILE A 238 -13.72 -15.43 -8.02
N THR A 239 -13.52 -14.21 -8.52
CA THR A 239 -14.52 -13.43 -9.26
C THR A 239 -15.02 -14.14 -10.52
N GLU A 240 -16.32 -14.07 -10.72
CA GLU A 240 -17.03 -14.60 -11.90
C GLU A 240 -17.82 -13.47 -12.58
N PRO A 241 -18.28 -13.66 -13.84
CA PRO A 241 -19.17 -12.69 -14.50
C PRO A 241 -20.41 -12.34 -13.66
N SER A 242 -20.93 -13.31 -12.89
CA SER A 242 -22.14 -13.20 -12.08
C SER A 242 -21.90 -12.97 -10.60
N ALA A 243 -20.66 -13.12 -10.10
CA ALA A 243 -20.33 -13.04 -8.68
C ALA A 243 -19.00 -12.32 -8.44
N GLY A 244 -19.07 -11.09 -7.93
CA GLY A 244 -17.91 -10.30 -7.48
C GLY A 244 -17.79 -10.33 -5.96
N SER A 245 -18.25 -9.26 -5.29
CA SER A 245 -18.25 -9.18 -3.81
C SER A 245 -19.13 -10.23 -3.14
N ASP A 246 -20.16 -10.70 -3.82
CA ASP A 246 -21.01 -11.79 -3.36
C ASP A 246 -20.42 -13.16 -3.69
N VAL A 247 -19.32 -13.49 -3.04
CA VAL A 247 -18.59 -14.75 -3.22
C VAL A 247 -19.45 -15.96 -2.87
N ALA A 248 -20.41 -15.81 -1.95
CA ALA A 248 -21.30 -16.89 -1.55
C ALA A 248 -22.13 -17.46 -2.72
N ASN A 249 -22.33 -16.65 -3.76
CA ASN A 249 -23.13 -17.01 -4.93
C ASN A 249 -22.30 -17.36 -6.17
N LEU A 250 -20.99 -17.67 -6.03
CA LEU A 250 -20.21 -18.18 -7.16
C LEU A 250 -20.81 -19.48 -7.72
N THR A 251 -20.69 -19.64 -9.03
CA THR A 251 -21.32 -20.72 -9.81
C THR A 251 -20.33 -21.74 -10.38
N THR A 252 -19.04 -21.45 -10.41
CA THR A 252 -18.01 -22.43 -10.79
C THR A 252 -18.11 -23.65 -9.89
N THR A 253 -18.31 -24.82 -10.46
CA THR A 253 -18.48 -26.09 -9.73
C THR A 253 -17.25 -26.97 -9.84
N ALA A 254 -17.02 -27.79 -8.83
CA ALA A 254 -16.04 -28.87 -8.86
C ALA A 254 -16.71 -30.16 -8.37
N LYS A 255 -16.99 -31.05 -9.30
CA LYS A 255 -17.62 -32.37 -9.04
C LYS A 255 -16.54 -33.38 -8.73
N ASP A 256 -16.64 -34.02 -7.58
CA ASP A 256 -15.80 -35.17 -7.22
C ASP A 256 -16.14 -36.37 -8.10
N MET A 257 -15.13 -36.91 -8.81
CA MET A 257 -15.23 -38.05 -9.68
C MET A 257 -14.45 -39.28 -9.12
N GLY A 258 -13.96 -39.16 -7.87
CA GLY A 258 -13.13 -40.15 -7.20
C GLY A 258 -11.65 -39.85 -7.33
N ASP A 259 -11.07 -40.08 -8.48
CA ASP A 259 -9.63 -39.84 -8.71
C ASP A 259 -9.27 -38.40 -9.11
N TYR A 260 -10.27 -37.60 -9.47
CA TYR A 260 -10.09 -36.20 -9.88
C TYR A 260 -11.36 -35.37 -9.65
N PHE A 261 -11.22 -34.06 -9.67
CA PHE A 261 -12.33 -33.13 -9.71
C PHE A 261 -12.60 -32.64 -11.13
N LEU A 262 -13.85 -32.74 -11.58
CA LEU A 262 -14.28 -32.11 -12.83
C LEU A 262 -14.75 -30.69 -12.53
N VAL A 263 -13.95 -29.69 -12.95
CA VAL A 263 -14.22 -28.28 -12.71
C VAL A 263 -14.88 -27.64 -13.93
N ASN A 264 -16.03 -26.97 -13.72
CA ASN A 264 -16.76 -26.26 -14.76
C ASN A 264 -17.17 -24.87 -14.28
N GLY A 265 -16.89 -23.85 -15.09
CA GLY A 265 -17.24 -22.45 -14.79
C GLY A 265 -16.34 -21.47 -15.50
N GLU A 266 -16.52 -20.21 -15.18
CA GLU A 266 -15.75 -19.10 -15.75
C GLU A 266 -15.31 -18.15 -14.63
N LYS A 267 -14.03 -17.76 -14.64
CA LYS A 267 -13.47 -16.74 -13.77
C LYS A 267 -13.12 -15.49 -14.58
N LYS A 268 -13.30 -14.30 -13.97
CA LYS A 268 -13.13 -13.03 -14.67
C LYS A 268 -12.32 -12.06 -13.84
N TRP A 269 -11.61 -11.16 -14.50
CA TRP A 269 -10.80 -10.10 -13.87
C TRP A 269 -9.67 -10.64 -12.98
N ILE A 270 -9.06 -11.76 -13.41
CA ILE A 270 -8.02 -12.43 -12.63
C ILE A 270 -6.68 -11.75 -12.86
N THR A 271 -6.14 -11.14 -11.80
CA THR A 271 -4.81 -10.53 -11.81
C THR A 271 -3.78 -11.58 -12.20
N GLN A 272 -2.95 -11.27 -13.19
CA GLN A 272 -1.93 -12.17 -13.77
C GLN A 272 -2.51 -13.44 -14.47
N GLY A 273 -3.82 -13.59 -14.59
CA GLY A 273 -4.44 -14.82 -15.11
C GLY A 273 -3.99 -15.24 -16.49
N LEU A 274 -3.54 -14.29 -17.35
CA LEU A 274 -3.06 -14.60 -18.70
C LEU A 274 -1.71 -15.33 -18.73
N PHE A 275 -0.88 -15.19 -17.72
CA PHE A 275 0.49 -15.73 -17.67
C PHE A 275 0.82 -16.51 -16.40
N ALA A 276 -0.13 -16.69 -15.47
CA ALA A 276 0.04 -17.53 -14.30
C ALA A 276 0.23 -19.01 -14.68
N ASP A 277 1.04 -19.70 -13.94
CA ASP A 277 1.28 -21.15 -14.06
C ASP A 277 0.33 -21.93 -13.15
N TYR A 278 -0.02 -21.33 -12.01
CA TYR A 278 -0.90 -21.87 -10.98
C TYR A 278 -2.11 -20.98 -10.74
N TYR A 279 -3.24 -21.58 -10.44
CA TYR A 279 -4.47 -20.88 -10.10
C TYR A 279 -5.06 -21.46 -8.81
N THR A 280 -5.18 -20.63 -7.76
CA THR A 280 -5.97 -20.96 -6.58
C THR A 280 -7.43 -20.60 -6.87
N VAL A 281 -8.24 -21.59 -7.20
CA VAL A 281 -9.59 -21.40 -7.75
C VAL A 281 -10.66 -21.72 -6.72
N ALA A 282 -11.53 -20.74 -6.46
CA ALA A 282 -12.73 -20.96 -5.65
C ALA A 282 -13.81 -21.69 -6.47
N CYS A 283 -14.22 -22.87 -6.00
CA CYS A 283 -15.22 -23.70 -6.67
C CYS A 283 -16.29 -24.15 -5.67
N ARG A 284 -17.48 -24.39 -6.16
CA ARG A 284 -18.55 -25.01 -5.39
C ARG A 284 -18.41 -26.52 -5.42
N THR A 285 -18.10 -27.10 -4.27
CA THR A 285 -18.02 -28.55 -4.01
C THR A 285 -19.20 -29.06 -3.17
N GLY A 286 -19.94 -28.14 -2.51
CA GLY A 286 -21.08 -28.46 -1.65
C GLY A 286 -22.33 -27.66 -1.99
N GLY A 287 -23.22 -27.51 -1.03
CA GLY A 287 -24.47 -26.77 -1.15
C GLY A 287 -24.31 -25.27 -1.35
N PRO A 288 -25.42 -24.51 -1.37
CA PRO A 288 -25.39 -23.06 -1.54
C PRO A 288 -24.71 -22.34 -0.35
N GLY A 289 -24.32 -21.08 -0.56
CA GLY A 289 -23.68 -20.23 0.44
C GLY A 289 -22.18 -20.48 0.60
N MET A 290 -21.55 -19.80 1.54
CA MET A 290 -20.09 -19.86 1.76
C MET A 290 -19.59 -21.25 2.16
N GLY A 291 -20.39 -22.00 2.95
CA GLY A 291 -20.00 -23.34 3.42
C GLY A 291 -19.87 -24.40 2.34
N GLY A 292 -20.35 -24.12 1.10
CA GLY A 292 -20.21 -25.02 -0.03
C GLY A 292 -19.01 -24.74 -0.94
N ILE A 293 -18.13 -23.80 -0.56
CA ILE A 293 -16.99 -23.36 -1.39
C ILE A 293 -15.71 -24.01 -0.89
N SER A 294 -14.92 -24.53 -1.84
CA SER A 294 -13.56 -25.01 -1.63
C SER A 294 -12.58 -24.27 -2.52
N LEU A 295 -11.30 -24.28 -2.15
CA LEU A 295 -10.22 -23.82 -2.99
C LEU A 295 -9.50 -25.02 -3.61
N LEU A 296 -9.33 -25.00 -4.92
CA LEU A 296 -8.58 -26.01 -5.66
C LEU A 296 -7.36 -25.36 -6.32
N LEU A 297 -6.23 -26.07 -6.32
CA LEU A 297 -5.08 -25.71 -7.14
C LEU A 297 -5.31 -26.27 -8.55
N ILE A 298 -5.32 -25.40 -9.54
CA ILE A 298 -5.38 -25.75 -10.96
C ILE A 298 -4.09 -25.29 -11.63
N GLU A 299 -3.47 -26.15 -12.41
CA GLU A 299 -2.28 -25.83 -13.19
C GLU A 299 -2.67 -25.48 -14.63
N ARG A 300 -1.92 -24.55 -15.24
CA ARG A 300 -2.21 -24.08 -16.63
C ARG A 300 -2.34 -25.20 -17.64
N ASN A 301 -1.57 -26.27 -17.50
CA ASN A 301 -1.49 -27.35 -18.47
C ASN A 301 -2.42 -28.55 -18.17
N MET A 302 -3.31 -28.43 -17.18
CA MET A 302 -4.32 -29.44 -16.92
C MET A 302 -5.30 -29.53 -18.10
N PRO A 303 -5.81 -30.73 -18.41
CA PRO A 303 -6.76 -30.93 -19.50
C PRO A 303 -8.06 -30.13 -19.26
N GLY A 304 -8.60 -29.50 -20.32
CA GLY A 304 -9.88 -28.78 -20.30
C GLY A 304 -9.90 -27.52 -21.12
#